data_be981819a9d5db38235ed01a1429a97e
#
_entry.id   be981819a9d5db38235ed01a1429a97e
#
_cell.length_a   1.000
_cell.length_b   1.000
_cell.length_c   1.000
_cell.angle_alpha   90.00
_cell.angle_beta   90.00
_cell.angle_gamma   90.00
#
_symmetry.space_group_name_H-M   'P 1'
#
loop_
_entity.id
_entity.type
_entity.pdbx_description
1 polymer ?
#
loop_
_entity_poly.entity_id
_entity_poly.type
_entity_poly.pdbx_seq_one_letter_code
_entity_poly.pdbx_strand_id
1 'polypeptide(L)'
;AFFPHLLGEPSHMPSSNARKATGERTESEQFENVACPFCGMICDDLTVERTDKGLKVLKNACGKSIAGFERKLPPSRPQVGGKDVELAKAIKEAAKLIGKAELPLYGGLATDVEGMRAVMALAERSGGIVDHALSEAQYRNFKILQTTGWTTSTLTETRNRADLIIIAGSDVHKLHPRFFEKIVSPPDSMFDVTAPKRTVVFIGKGLDKSAAKGSRIGEVITLACKPEQAGEVVGALRARLSGFRLKPLEIDGVALADIDALAELCRKAKYGVVVWAPPSLDFPHAELAVEQFTGLVKDLNQTTRFAGLALGGAEGSITAGAVSTWQSGYPLRVSYASGAPDYDPYRYAIGRMLREGEGDLLVWIASISPDLSPPATQIPTIVLGTPGLVLAKAPAVLIPVGTPGVDHAGRLVRVDNVVSLPLKDLGRAELPPAADVLAAIEAAL
;
A
#
# COMPACT_ATOMS: atom_id res chain seq x y z
N ALA A 1 -21.70 -30.80 -32.25
CA ALA A 1 -22.36 -31.50 -31.15
C ALA A 1 -22.68 -30.48 -30.05
N PHE A 2 -23.95 -30.23 -29.87
CA PHE A 2 -24.58 -29.34 -28.90
C PHE A 2 -24.42 -29.90 -27.47
N PHE A 3 -24.07 -29.08 -26.50
CA PHE A 3 -24.40 -29.31 -25.10
C PHE A 3 -25.41 -28.24 -24.64
N PRO A 4 -26.59 -28.63 -24.15
CA PRO A 4 -27.53 -27.73 -23.51
C PRO A 4 -27.49 -27.85 -21.99
N HIS A 5 -27.73 -26.73 -21.32
CA HIS A 5 -28.23 -26.54 -19.97
C HIS A 5 -27.37 -26.93 -18.75
N LEU A 6 -26.89 -25.91 -18.06
CA LEU A 6 -26.91 -25.80 -16.60
C LEU A 6 -26.95 -24.31 -16.24
N LEU A 7 -28.14 -23.72 -16.32
CA LEU A 7 -28.47 -22.50 -15.57
C LEU A 7 -28.86 -22.93 -14.16
N GLY A 8 -27.92 -22.84 -13.22
CA GLY A 8 -28.20 -22.92 -11.80
C GLY A 8 -28.81 -21.61 -11.34
N GLU A 9 -29.92 -21.70 -10.62
CA GLU A 9 -30.62 -20.58 -10.00
C GLU A 9 -29.69 -19.81 -9.05
N PRO A 10 -29.88 -18.47 -8.88
CA PRO A 10 -29.09 -17.69 -7.94
C PRO A 10 -29.47 -18.11 -6.51
N SER A 11 -28.51 -18.64 -5.78
CA SER A 11 -28.62 -18.91 -4.36
C SER A 11 -28.91 -17.62 -3.60
N HIS A 12 -30.06 -17.55 -2.95
CA HIS A 12 -30.47 -16.52 -2.00
C HIS A 12 -29.35 -16.31 -0.94
N MET A 13 -28.73 -15.14 -0.92
CA MET A 13 -28.02 -14.68 0.27
C MET A 13 -29.05 -14.44 1.39
N PRO A 14 -28.79 -14.87 2.62
CA PRO A 14 -29.67 -14.57 3.74
C PRO A 14 -29.67 -13.06 4.00
N SER A 15 -30.89 -12.51 4.05
CA SER A 15 -31.17 -11.13 4.42
C SER A 15 -30.56 -10.80 5.78
N SER A 16 -29.96 -9.63 5.89
CA SER A 16 -29.49 -9.03 7.13
C SER A 16 -30.58 -9.05 8.20
N ASN A 17 -30.42 -9.85 9.25
CA ASN A 17 -31.21 -9.77 10.46
C ASN A 17 -30.96 -8.39 11.10
N ALA A 18 -31.99 -7.54 11.03
CA ALA A 18 -32.10 -6.35 11.87
C ALA A 18 -32.11 -6.78 13.34
N ARG A 19 -31.01 -6.62 14.04
CA ARG A 19 -30.94 -6.86 15.48
C ARG A 19 -31.70 -5.76 16.20
N LYS A 20 -32.77 -6.15 16.86
CA LYS A 20 -33.51 -5.32 17.83
C LYS A 20 -32.57 -4.92 18.96
N ALA A 21 -32.38 -3.63 19.17
CA ALA A 21 -31.69 -3.07 20.30
C ALA A 21 -32.52 -3.26 21.57
N THR A 22 -32.12 -4.18 22.45
CA THR A 22 -32.50 -4.18 23.88
C THR A 22 -31.45 -4.98 24.65
N GLY A 23 -30.78 -4.34 25.61
CA GLY A 23 -29.95 -5.02 26.58
C GLY A 23 -28.54 -4.37 26.75
N GLU A 24 -28.21 -4.02 27.96
CA GLU A 24 -26.94 -3.53 28.42
C GLU A 24 -25.78 -4.44 27.90
N ARG A 25 -24.93 -3.92 27.01
CA ARG A 25 -23.74 -4.63 26.53
C ARG A 25 -22.58 -4.38 27.49
N THR A 26 -22.41 -5.27 28.45
CA THR A 26 -21.22 -5.37 29.31
C THR A 26 -20.31 -6.54 28.92
N GLU A 27 -20.49 -7.16 27.76
CA GLU A 27 -19.65 -8.28 27.33
C GLU A 27 -18.61 -7.81 26.32
N SER A 28 -17.31 -8.10 26.62
CA SER A 28 -16.24 -7.96 25.65
C SER A 28 -16.44 -8.98 24.52
N GLU A 29 -16.27 -8.55 23.26
CA GLU A 29 -16.32 -9.43 22.10
C GLU A 29 -14.93 -9.56 21.49
N GLN A 30 -14.48 -10.81 21.29
CA GLN A 30 -13.18 -11.12 20.76
C GLN A 30 -13.27 -11.58 19.30
N PHE A 31 -12.42 -10.99 18.44
CA PHE A 31 -12.30 -11.33 17.03
C PHE A 31 -10.94 -11.97 16.80
N GLU A 32 -10.91 -13.17 16.26
CA GLU A 32 -9.70 -13.88 15.86
C GLU A 32 -9.47 -13.76 14.35
N ASN A 33 -8.22 -13.97 13.91
CA ASN A 33 -7.83 -13.88 12.50
C ASN A 33 -8.28 -12.56 11.84
N VAL A 34 -7.98 -11.47 12.52
CA VAL A 34 -8.29 -10.12 12.04
C VAL A 34 -7.19 -9.66 11.10
N ALA A 35 -7.57 -9.27 9.87
CA ALA A 35 -6.67 -8.67 8.91
C ALA A 35 -6.48 -7.17 9.22
N CYS A 36 -5.22 -6.73 9.27
CA CYS A 36 -4.82 -5.37 9.65
C CYS A 36 -4.71 -4.46 8.43
N PRO A 37 -5.45 -3.34 8.33
CA PRO A 37 -5.40 -2.45 7.17
C PRO A 37 -4.26 -1.43 7.18
N PHE A 38 -3.48 -1.31 8.27
CA PHE A 38 -2.58 -0.17 8.51
C PHE A 38 -1.19 -0.25 7.87
N CYS A 39 -0.90 -1.30 7.12
CA CYS A 39 0.26 -1.36 6.22
C CYS A 39 0.06 -2.44 5.14
N GLY A 40 0.85 -2.39 4.06
CA GLY A 40 0.71 -3.30 2.92
C GLY A 40 0.90 -4.79 3.20
N MET A 41 1.44 -5.17 4.35
CA MET A 41 1.55 -6.59 4.74
C MET A 41 0.18 -7.24 4.98
N ILE A 42 -0.81 -6.48 5.41
CA ILE A 42 -2.17 -6.94 5.76
C ILE A 42 -2.08 -8.24 6.58
N CYS A 43 -1.37 -8.19 7.72
CA CYS A 43 -1.25 -9.34 8.63
C CYS A 43 -2.65 -9.79 9.06
N ASP A 44 -2.98 -11.07 8.89
CA ASP A 44 -4.31 -11.66 9.03
C ASP A 44 -4.45 -12.59 10.25
N ASP A 45 -3.51 -12.48 11.17
CA ASP A 45 -3.36 -13.33 12.36
C ASP A 45 -3.59 -12.58 13.68
N LEU A 46 -4.17 -11.38 13.64
CA LEU A 46 -4.38 -10.60 14.85
C LEU A 46 -5.59 -11.12 15.63
N THR A 47 -5.52 -10.99 16.96
CA THR A 47 -6.69 -11.11 17.83
C THR A 47 -7.00 -9.72 18.39
N VAL A 48 -8.23 -9.26 18.19
CA VAL A 48 -8.70 -7.94 18.63
C VAL A 48 -9.92 -8.12 19.52
N GLU A 49 -9.93 -7.42 20.66
CA GLU A 49 -11.07 -7.36 21.58
C GLU A 49 -11.79 -6.03 21.43
N ARG A 50 -13.11 -6.06 21.39
CA ARG A 50 -13.98 -4.89 21.49
C ARG A 50 -14.59 -4.82 22.87
N THR A 51 -14.45 -3.66 23.51
CA THR A 51 -15.04 -3.34 24.80
C THR A 51 -15.80 -2.02 24.70
N ASP A 52 -16.46 -1.63 25.77
CA ASP A 52 -17.07 -0.29 25.94
C ASP A 52 -16.06 0.86 25.84
N LYS A 53 -14.76 0.58 26.05
CA LYS A 53 -13.65 1.56 25.97
C LYS A 53 -13.02 1.65 24.60
N GLY A 54 -13.43 0.80 23.65
CA GLY A 54 -12.92 0.73 22.28
C GLY A 54 -12.26 -0.62 21.96
N LEU A 55 -11.41 -0.63 20.95
CA LEU A 55 -10.70 -1.83 20.51
C LEU A 55 -9.34 -1.97 21.18
N LYS A 56 -8.91 -3.22 21.39
CA LYS A 56 -7.59 -3.57 21.92
C LYS A 56 -7.01 -4.76 21.17
N VAL A 57 -5.76 -4.65 20.74
CA VAL A 57 -5.06 -5.76 20.06
C VAL A 57 -4.42 -6.66 21.11
N LEU A 58 -4.87 -7.91 21.20
CA LEU A 58 -4.44 -8.88 22.21
C LEU A 58 -3.25 -9.73 21.75
N LYS A 59 -3.20 -10.12 20.44
CA LYS A 59 -2.16 -11.00 19.91
C LYS A 59 -1.63 -10.46 18.57
N ASN A 60 -0.37 -10.75 18.30
CA ASN A 60 0.30 -10.48 17.03
C ASN A 60 0.34 -8.99 16.66
N ALA A 61 0.34 -8.11 17.65
CA ALA A 61 0.38 -6.67 17.50
C ALA A 61 1.72 -6.17 16.96
N CYS A 62 1.69 -5.04 16.27
CA CYS A 62 2.85 -4.18 16.03
C CYS A 62 2.46 -2.72 16.29
N GLY A 63 3.44 -1.81 16.33
CA GLY A 63 3.15 -0.40 16.63
C GLY A 63 2.07 0.21 15.70
N LYS A 64 2.04 -0.17 14.42
CA LYS A 64 1.02 0.33 13.48
C LYS A 64 -0.37 -0.22 13.76
N SER A 65 -0.49 -1.51 14.09
CA SER A 65 -1.79 -2.12 14.42
C SER A 65 -2.35 -1.55 15.72
N ILE A 66 -1.52 -1.39 16.75
CA ILE A 66 -1.93 -0.76 18.02
C ILE A 66 -2.41 0.68 17.75
N ALA A 67 -1.59 1.50 17.09
CA ALA A 67 -1.94 2.88 16.78
C ALA A 67 -3.24 3.01 15.97
N GLY A 68 -3.53 2.06 15.08
CA GLY A 68 -4.72 2.10 14.23
C GLY A 68 -5.99 1.55 14.90
N PHE A 69 -5.92 0.35 15.52
CA PHE A 69 -7.10 -0.25 16.15
C PHE A 69 -7.48 0.43 17.46
N GLU A 70 -6.49 0.75 18.32
CA GLU A 70 -6.75 1.32 19.64
C GLU A 70 -6.93 2.85 19.63
N ARG A 71 -6.90 3.45 18.45
CA ARG A 71 -7.10 4.90 18.28
C ARG A 71 -8.51 5.30 18.74
N LYS A 72 -8.57 6.29 19.63
CA LYS A 72 -9.84 6.93 20.00
C LYS A 72 -10.28 7.89 18.91
N LEU A 73 -11.54 7.81 18.52
CA LEU A 73 -12.11 8.72 17.54
C LEU A 73 -12.65 9.97 18.24
N PRO A 74 -12.22 11.18 17.81
CA PRO A 74 -12.90 12.39 18.25
C PRO A 74 -14.31 12.46 17.66
N PRO A 75 -15.27 13.15 18.33
CA PRO A 75 -16.56 13.45 17.73
C PRO A 75 -16.37 14.15 16.39
N SER A 76 -17.06 13.68 15.38
CA SER A 76 -16.99 14.28 14.04
C SER A 76 -18.37 14.22 13.38
N ARG A 77 -18.71 15.31 12.68
CA ARG A 77 -19.97 15.44 11.94
C ARG A 77 -19.68 15.93 10.53
N PRO A 78 -20.58 15.65 9.57
CA PRO A 78 -20.49 16.24 8.24
C PRO A 78 -20.55 17.77 8.34
N GLN A 79 -19.73 18.45 7.52
CA GLN A 79 -19.63 19.91 7.52
C GLN A 79 -19.69 20.47 6.11
N VAL A 80 -20.30 21.65 5.98
CA VAL A 80 -20.27 22.50 4.77
C VAL A 80 -19.81 23.90 5.20
N GLY A 81 -18.72 24.38 4.61
CA GLY A 81 -18.14 25.68 4.97
C GLY A 81 -17.78 25.80 6.46
N GLY A 82 -17.34 24.70 7.09
CA GLY A 82 -16.98 24.62 8.50
C GLY A 82 -18.17 24.57 9.48
N LYS A 83 -19.39 24.44 9.00
CA LYS A 83 -20.60 24.34 9.83
C LYS A 83 -21.14 22.91 9.77
N ASP A 84 -21.48 22.36 10.92
CA ASP A 84 -22.09 21.03 11.03
C ASP A 84 -23.43 21.00 10.27
N VAL A 85 -23.64 19.92 9.53
CA VAL A 85 -24.86 19.68 8.75
C VAL A 85 -25.22 18.19 8.77
N GLU A 86 -26.43 17.86 8.33
CA GLU A 86 -26.82 16.48 8.08
C GLU A 86 -26.08 15.90 6.87
N LEU A 87 -25.80 14.59 6.89
CA LEU A 87 -25.05 13.88 5.84
C LEU A 87 -25.63 14.12 4.44
N ALA A 88 -26.96 14.04 4.30
CA ALA A 88 -27.63 14.27 3.02
C ALA A 88 -27.38 15.68 2.44
N LYS A 89 -27.21 16.68 3.30
CA LYS A 89 -26.88 18.05 2.87
C LYS A 89 -25.41 18.14 2.42
N ALA A 90 -24.50 17.48 3.13
CA ALA A 90 -23.08 17.45 2.74
C ALA A 90 -22.90 16.73 1.38
N ILE A 91 -23.60 15.61 1.16
CA ILE A 91 -23.63 14.87 -0.12
C ILE A 91 -24.10 15.75 -1.26
N LYS A 92 -25.24 16.46 -1.09
CA LYS A 92 -25.78 17.37 -2.12
C LYS A 92 -24.83 18.51 -2.46
N GLU A 93 -24.15 19.09 -1.46
CA GLU A 93 -23.18 20.17 -1.72
C GLU A 93 -21.91 19.63 -2.38
N ALA A 94 -21.45 18.42 -2.01
CA ALA A 94 -20.34 17.75 -2.68
C ALA A 94 -20.68 17.47 -4.17
N ALA A 95 -21.86 16.90 -4.46
CA ALA A 95 -22.31 16.66 -5.83
C ALA A 95 -22.38 17.97 -6.63
N LYS A 96 -22.96 19.02 -6.04
CA LYS A 96 -23.04 20.34 -6.68
C LYS A 96 -21.66 20.95 -7.01
N LEU A 97 -20.67 20.79 -6.13
CA LEU A 97 -19.30 21.23 -6.40
C LEU A 97 -18.66 20.42 -7.53
N ILE A 98 -18.80 19.10 -7.51
CA ILE A 98 -18.27 18.21 -8.56
C ILE A 98 -18.95 18.51 -9.91
N GLY A 99 -20.27 18.66 -9.95
CA GLY A 99 -21.00 18.98 -11.19
C GLY A 99 -20.72 20.37 -11.76
N LYS A 100 -20.04 21.24 -11.02
CA LYS A 100 -19.59 22.57 -11.50
C LYS A 100 -18.12 22.60 -11.88
N ALA A 101 -17.35 21.64 -11.43
CA ALA A 101 -15.92 21.59 -11.69
C ALA A 101 -15.67 21.24 -13.17
N GLU A 102 -14.72 21.93 -13.78
CA GLU A 102 -14.26 21.64 -15.14
C GLU A 102 -13.22 20.52 -15.15
N LEU A 103 -12.38 20.44 -14.11
CA LEU A 103 -11.34 19.44 -13.96
C LEU A 103 -11.18 19.02 -12.49
N PRO A 104 -12.08 18.16 -11.97
CA PRO A 104 -11.97 17.67 -10.60
C PRO A 104 -10.81 16.68 -10.45
N LEU A 105 -10.05 16.83 -9.36
CA LEU A 105 -8.92 15.99 -8.99
C LEU A 105 -9.31 15.06 -7.85
N TYR A 106 -9.22 13.74 -8.04
CA TYR A 106 -9.51 12.71 -7.04
C TYR A 106 -8.22 12.21 -6.44
N GLY A 107 -7.87 12.68 -5.23
CA GLY A 107 -6.62 12.41 -4.53
C GLY A 107 -6.80 11.75 -3.18
N GLY A 108 -5.68 11.52 -2.48
CA GLY A 108 -5.67 10.74 -1.24
C GLY A 108 -5.80 9.26 -1.56
N LEU A 109 -7.01 8.82 -1.82
CA LEU A 109 -7.44 7.48 -2.23
C LEU A 109 -7.09 6.37 -1.23
N ALA A 110 -6.90 6.73 0.05
CA ALA A 110 -6.71 5.78 1.13
C ALA A 110 -8.05 5.15 1.51
N THR A 111 -8.42 4.12 0.78
CA THR A 111 -9.68 3.39 0.94
C THR A 111 -9.52 1.93 0.52
N ASP A 112 -10.55 1.15 0.67
CA ASP A 112 -10.61 -0.26 0.27
C ASP A 112 -11.01 -0.43 -1.22
N VAL A 113 -11.16 -1.68 -1.65
CA VAL A 113 -11.52 -2.01 -3.05
C VAL A 113 -12.83 -1.34 -3.48
N GLU A 114 -13.87 -1.39 -2.65
CA GLU A 114 -15.18 -0.84 -3.01
C GLU A 114 -15.15 0.70 -3.02
N GLY A 115 -14.45 1.31 -2.05
CA GLY A 115 -14.23 2.75 -2.05
C GLY A 115 -13.48 3.22 -3.29
N MET A 116 -12.42 2.49 -3.70
CA MET A 116 -11.69 2.85 -4.92
C MET A 116 -12.51 2.65 -6.19
N ARG A 117 -13.36 1.61 -6.26
CA ARG A 117 -14.30 1.42 -7.38
C ARG A 117 -15.28 2.58 -7.50
N ALA A 118 -15.81 3.05 -6.38
CA ALA A 118 -16.70 4.21 -6.36
C ALA A 118 -15.97 5.51 -6.77
N VAL A 119 -14.69 5.67 -6.39
CA VAL A 119 -13.86 6.79 -6.90
C VAL A 119 -13.75 6.74 -8.41
N MET A 120 -13.42 5.56 -8.98
CA MET A 120 -13.25 5.42 -10.44
C MET A 120 -14.54 5.73 -11.20
N ALA A 121 -15.69 5.24 -10.72
CA ALA A 121 -17.00 5.52 -11.32
C ALA A 121 -17.33 7.03 -11.28
N LEU A 122 -17.12 7.66 -10.13
CA LEU A 122 -17.36 9.09 -9.98
C LEU A 122 -16.41 9.95 -10.84
N ALA A 123 -15.13 9.55 -10.95
CA ALA A 123 -14.15 10.22 -11.79
C ALA A 123 -14.49 10.09 -13.29
N GLU A 124 -14.89 8.90 -13.75
CA GLU A 124 -15.36 8.68 -15.11
C GLU A 124 -16.57 9.55 -15.44
N ARG A 125 -17.57 9.58 -14.56
CA ARG A 125 -18.78 10.38 -14.75
C ARG A 125 -18.52 11.90 -14.76
N SER A 126 -17.55 12.38 -13.99
CA SER A 126 -17.25 13.82 -13.86
C SER A 126 -16.09 14.30 -14.74
N GLY A 127 -15.46 13.44 -15.54
CA GLY A 127 -14.29 13.78 -16.34
C GLY A 127 -13.03 14.04 -15.51
N GLY A 128 -12.94 13.48 -14.30
CA GLY A 128 -11.89 13.80 -13.35
C GLY A 128 -10.58 13.06 -13.56
N ILE A 129 -9.57 13.48 -12.79
CA ILE A 129 -8.25 12.86 -12.75
C ILE A 129 -8.06 12.11 -11.44
N VAL A 130 -7.50 10.90 -11.51
CA VAL A 130 -7.33 9.99 -10.39
C VAL A 130 -5.86 9.75 -10.10
N ASP A 131 -5.38 10.08 -8.89
CA ASP A 131 -4.02 9.82 -8.45
C ASP A 131 -3.95 9.61 -6.93
N HIS A 132 -3.17 8.62 -6.47
CA HIS A 132 -3.02 8.32 -5.05
C HIS A 132 -1.97 9.23 -4.38
N ALA A 133 -2.19 9.59 -3.10
CA ALA A 133 -1.27 10.43 -2.34
C ALA A 133 0.18 9.91 -2.31
N LEU A 134 0.37 8.59 -2.35
CA LEU A 134 1.69 7.93 -2.35
C LEU A 134 2.13 7.46 -3.74
N SER A 135 1.50 7.93 -4.80
CA SER A 135 1.80 7.46 -6.18
C SER A 135 3.24 7.78 -6.60
N GLU A 136 3.82 8.89 -6.14
CA GLU A 136 5.20 9.25 -6.46
C GLU A 136 6.19 8.14 -6.09
N ALA A 137 6.02 7.54 -4.91
CA ALA A 137 6.81 6.38 -4.52
C ALA A 137 6.56 5.15 -5.41
N GLN A 138 5.30 4.90 -5.79
CA GLN A 138 4.94 3.77 -6.67
C GLN A 138 5.52 3.95 -8.08
N TYR A 139 5.56 5.19 -8.58
CA TYR A 139 6.07 5.47 -9.93
C TYR A 139 7.56 5.22 -10.08
N ARG A 140 8.36 5.18 -9.02
CA ARG A 140 9.74 4.69 -9.05
C ARG A 140 9.82 3.25 -9.55
N ASN A 141 8.82 2.42 -9.18
CA ASN A 141 8.69 1.05 -9.68
C ASN A 141 8.02 0.99 -11.06
N PHE A 142 6.94 1.74 -11.27
CA PHE A 142 6.14 1.65 -12.51
C PHE A 142 6.94 2.06 -13.74
N LYS A 143 7.82 3.06 -13.65
CA LYS A 143 8.74 3.43 -14.73
C LYS A 143 9.56 2.23 -15.20
N ILE A 144 10.12 1.46 -14.27
CA ILE A 144 10.95 0.30 -14.58
C ILE A 144 10.10 -0.90 -14.99
N LEU A 145 8.95 -1.11 -14.35
CA LEU A 145 8.01 -2.17 -14.71
C LEU A 145 7.52 -2.03 -16.15
N GLN A 146 7.20 -0.82 -16.58
CA GLN A 146 6.67 -0.52 -17.90
C GLN A 146 7.73 -0.52 -19.01
N THR A 147 9.01 -0.36 -18.69
CA THR A 147 10.11 -0.37 -19.65
C THR A 147 10.79 -1.73 -19.78
N THR A 148 11.23 -2.30 -18.67
CA THR A 148 12.02 -3.54 -18.65
C THR A 148 11.35 -4.69 -17.90
N GLY A 149 10.48 -4.37 -16.94
CA GLY A 149 9.89 -5.36 -16.04
C GLY A 149 10.91 -6.07 -15.16
N TRP A 150 10.45 -6.99 -14.31
CA TRP A 150 11.29 -7.90 -13.55
C TRP A 150 10.53 -9.15 -13.11
N THR A 151 11.28 -10.21 -12.74
CA THR A 151 10.70 -11.39 -12.09
C THR A 151 10.38 -11.04 -10.64
N THR A 152 9.11 -11.13 -10.24
CA THR A 152 8.68 -10.81 -8.88
C THR A 152 8.64 -12.04 -7.99
N SER A 153 8.95 -11.88 -6.68
CA SER A 153 8.64 -12.83 -5.63
C SER A 153 7.35 -12.46 -4.93
N THR A 154 6.73 -13.42 -4.28
CA THR A 154 5.63 -13.21 -3.35
C THR A 154 6.13 -13.26 -1.91
N LEU A 155 5.34 -12.73 -0.95
CA LEU A 155 5.66 -12.90 0.47
C LEU A 155 5.74 -14.39 0.84
N THR A 156 4.86 -15.21 0.27
CA THR A 156 4.83 -16.66 0.52
C THR A 156 6.05 -17.39 -0.07
N GLU A 157 6.48 -17.05 -1.28
CA GLU A 157 7.69 -17.63 -1.85
C GLU A 157 8.94 -17.22 -1.10
N THR A 158 9.07 -15.91 -0.78
CA THR A 158 10.19 -15.41 0.04
C THR A 158 10.24 -16.14 1.38
N ARG A 159 9.09 -16.29 2.05
CA ARG A 159 8.96 -17.02 3.31
C ARG A 159 9.43 -18.47 3.22
N ASN A 160 9.06 -19.17 2.16
CA ASN A 160 9.25 -20.60 2.07
C ASN A 160 10.54 -21.02 1.34
N ARG A 161 11.09 -20.17 0.46
CA ARG A 161 12.19 -20.57 -0.45
C ARG A 161 13.48 -19.79 -0.29
N ALA A 162 13.41 -18.49 0.10
CA ALA A 162 14.60 -17.63 0.07
C ALA A 162 15.70 -18.14 1.02
N ASP A 163 16.89 -18.35 0.49
CA ASP A 163 18.12 -18.65 1.24
C ASP A 163 19.07 -17.43 1.31
N LEU A 164 18.94 -16.49 0.36
CA LEU A 164 19.62 -15.20 0.36
C LEU A 164 18.59 -14.07 0.21
N ILE A 165 18.61 -13.10 1.14
CA ILE A 165 17.73 -11.92 1.09
C ILE A 165 18.61 -10.68 1.10
N ILE A 166 18.55 -9.88 0.05
CA ILE A 166 19.28 -8.62 -0.10
C ILE A 166 18.31 -7.46 0.09
N ILE A 167 18.47 -6.69 1.14
CA ILE A 167 17.67 -5.48 1.43
C ILE A 167 18.45 -4.27 0.93
N ALA A 168 17.94 -3.64 -0.13
CA ALA A 168 18.65 -2.59 -0.86
C ALA A 168 18.05 -1.20 -0.57
N GLY A 169 18.85 -0.32 0.04
CA GLY A 169 18.55 1.10 0.23
C GLY A 169 17.31 1.42 1.06
N SER A 170 16.73 0.43 1.79
CA SER A 170 15.40 0.56 2.33
C SER A 170 15.29 0.12 3.79
N ASP A 171 14.65 0.94 4.63
CA ASP A 171 14.31 0.56 6.01
C ASP A 171 13.00 -0.21 6.06
N VAL A 172 13.11 -1.50 5.75
CA VAL A 172 11.96 -2.41 5.66
C VAL A 172 11.30 -2.62 7.02
N HIS A 173 12.06 -2.68 8.12
CA HIS A 173 11.50 -2.90 9.45
C HIS A 173 10.62 -1.73 9.91
N LYS A 174 11.05 -0.50 9.64
CA LYS A 174 10.26 0.69 9.95
C LYS A 174 8.94 0.73 9.17
N LEU A 175 8.98 0.36 7.90
CA LEU A 175 7.78 0.37 7.04
C LEU A 175 6.86 -0.82 7.30
N HIS A 176 7.42 -2.00 7.55
CA HIS A 176 6.72 -3.27 7.72
C HIS A 176 7.24 -4.01 8.97
N PRO A 177 6.80 -3.63 10.19
CA PRO A 177 7.40 -4.10 11.44
C PRO A 177 7.43 -5.61 11.60
N ARG A 178 6.46 -6.33 11.02
CA ARG A 178 6.39 -7.79 11.13
C ARG A 178 6.99 -8.54 9.93
N PHE A 179 7.70 -7.86 9.01
CA PHE A 179 8.28 -8.51 7.82
C PHE A 179 9.32 -9.56 8.22
N PHE A 180 10.22 -9.23 9.14
CA PHE A 180 11.23 -10.19 9.58
C PHE A 180 10.62 -11.39 10.29
N GLU A 181 9.70 -11.18 11.21
CA GLU A 181 9.00 -12.23 11.94
C GLU A 181 8.22 -13.16 11.01
N LYS A 182 7.41 -12.60 10.13
CA LYS A 182 6.49 -13.40 9.30
C LYS A 182 7.15 -14.00 8.05
N ILE A 183 8.15 -13.33 7.49
CA ILE A 183 8.69 -13.66 6.16
C ILE A 183 10.15 -14.10 6.23
N VAL A 184 11.02 -13.34 6.92
CA VAL A 184 12.46 -13.65 6.93
C VAL A 184 12.80 -14.75 7.93
N SER A 185 12.23 -14.73 9.11
CA SER A 185 12.45 -15.75 10.15
C SER A 185 11.13 -16.27 10.75
N PRO A 186 10.23 -16.84 9.91
CA PRO A 186 8.98 -17.39 10.41
C PRO A 186 9.25 -18.61 11.30
N PRO A 187 8.37 -18.91 12.27
CA PRO A 187 8.51 -20.08 13.13
C PRO A 187 8.40 -21.40 12.36
N ASP A 188 7.65 -21.41 11.28
CA ASP A 188 7.40 -22.54 10.39
C ASP A 188 7.55 -22.17 8.91
N SER A 189 7.75 -23.14 8.04
CA SER A 189 7.69 -22.97 6.58
C SER A 189 7.31 -24.30 5.91
N MET A 190 6.81 -24.24 4.67
CA MET A 190 6.44 -25.45 3.92
C MET A 190 7.61 -26.42 3.70
N PHE A 191 8.85 -25.95 3.80
CA PHE A 191 10.07 -26.72 3.55
C PHE A 191 10.97 -26.81 4.80
N ASP A 192 10.37 -26.88 5.98
CA ASP A 192 11.05 -26.78 7.28
C ASP A 192 12.19 -27.76 7.51
N VAL A 193 12.02 -29.00 7.06
CA VAL A 193 12.97 -30.09 7.34
C VAL A 193 14.32 -29.87 6.65
N THR A 194 14.37 -29.07 5.60
CA THR A 194 15.56 -28.91 4.75
C THR A 194 15.95 -27.46 4.47
N ALA A 195 15.21 -26.48 5.01
CA ALA A 195 15.49 -25.08 4.72
C ALA A 195 16.82 -24.65 5.39
N PRO A 196 17.84 -24.26 4.61
CA PRO A 196 19.08 -23.75 5.18
C PRO A 196 18.82 -22.45 5.95
N LYS A 197 19.70 -22.13 6.90
CA LYS A 197 19.71 -20.82 7.50
C LYS A 197 19.96 -19.76 6.42
N ARG A 198 19.20 -18.66 6.49
CA ARG A 198 19.24 -17.59 5.49
C ARG A 198 20.39 -16.65 5.76
N THR A 199 21.02 -16.15 4.71
CA THR A 199 21.87 -14.98 4.76
C THR A 199 21.05 -13.73 4.43
N VAL A 200 21.12 -12.72 5.30
CA VAL A 200 20.46 -11.43 5.09
C VAL A 200 21.52 -10.37 4.86
N VAL A 201 21.47 -9.69 3.73
CA VAL A 201 22.42 -8.64 3.35
C VAL A 201 21.70 -7.30 3.33
N PHE A 202 22.24 -6.31 4.03
CA PHE A 202 21.77 -4.93 3.96
C PHE A 202 22.74 -4.11 3.11
N ILE A 203 22.25 -3.50 2.05
CA ILE A 203 22.97 -2.51 1.26
C ILE A 203 22.47 -1.13 1.67
N GLY A 204 23.22 -0.45 2.51
CA GLY A 204 22.88 0.85 3.09
C GLY A 204 23.26 0.94 4.56
N LYS A 205 23.79 2.09 4.99
CA LYS A 205 24.06 2.40 6.39
C LYS A 205 22.83 2.99 7.07
N GLY A 206 22.72 2.80 8.39
CA GLY A 206 21.62 3.37 9.18
C GLY A 206 20.27 2.63 9.04
N LEU A 207 20.19 1.55 8.27
CA LEU A 207 18.99 0.72 8.17
C LEU A 207 18.76 -0.05 9.48
N ASP A 208 17.51 -0.16 9.91
CA ASP A 208 17.16 -0.89 11.13
C ASP A 208 17.29 -2.41 10.93
N LYS A 209 18.30 -2.98 11.58
CA LYS A 209 18.62 -4.41 11.57
C LYS A 209 18.16 -5.14 12.83
N SER A 210 17.53 -4.45 13.78
CA SER A 210 17.19 -4.99 15.10
C SER A 210 16.29 -6.23 15.03
N ALA A 211 15.45 -6.31 13.98
CA ALA A 211 14.56 -7.43 13.71
C ALA A 211 15.22 -8.56 12.89
N ALA A 212 16.45 -8.36 12.35
CA ALA A 212 17.17 -9.37 11.57
C ALA A 212 17.80 -10.44 12.48
N LYS A 213 16.96 -11.14 13.22
CA LYS A 213 17.31 -12.19 14.19
C LYS A 213 16.27 -13.31 14.17
N GLY A 214 16.63 -14.48 14.67
CA GLY A 214 15.73 -15.63 14.76
C GLY A 214 16.42 -16.92 14.30
N SER A 215 15.75 -18.06 14.55
CA SER A 215 16.32 -19.40 14.33
C SER A 215 16.66 -19.69 12.85
N ARG A 216 16.03 -18.99 11.92
CA ARG A 216 16.23 -19.16 10.47
C ARG A 216 17.26 -18.22 9.87
N ILE A 217 17.81 -17.29 10.64
CA ILE A 217 18.87 -16.39 10.18
C ILE A 217 20.22 -16.97 10.60
N GLY A 218 21.10 -17.21 9.63
CA GLY A 218 22.44 -17.71 9.85
C GLY A 218 23.46 -16.58 9.91
N GLU A 219 23.35 -15.64 9.01
CA GLU A 219 24.31 -14.55 8.87
C GLU A 219 23.62 -13.23 8.50
N VAL A 220 24.14 -12.12 9.01
CA VAL A 220 23.68 -10.76 8.66
C VAL A 220 24.90 -9.96 8.23
N ILE A 221 24.91 -9.53 6.97
CA ILE A 221 25.99 -8.77 6.34
C ILE A 221 25.52 -7.34 6.08
N THR A 222 26.41 -6.36 6.15
CA THR A 222 26.11 -4.98 5.80
C THR A 222 27.16 -4.40 4.86
N LEU A 223 26.73 -3.93 3.70
CA LEU A 223 27.50 -3.11 2.79
C LEU A 223 27.13 -1.64 3.09
N ALA A 224 28.04 -0.91 3.74
CA ALA A 224 27.73 0.35 4.42
C ALA A 224 27.90 1.58 3.51
N CYS A 225 27.14 1.67 2.41
CA CYS A 225 27.02 2.90 1.59
C CYS A 225 25.88 3.80 2.12
N LYS A 226 25.73 5.01 1.59
CA LYS A 226 24.52 5.78 1.79
C LYS A 226 23.32 5.08 1.09
N PRO A 227 22.11 5.13 1.61
CA PRO A 227 20.94 4.49 0.97
C PRO A 227 20.76 4.91 -0.49
N GLU A 228 21.03 6.18 -0.82
CA GLU A 228 20.95 6.74 -2.18
C GLU A 228 21.97 6.11 -3.15
N GLN A 229 23.05 5.58 -2.61
CA GLN A 229 24.16 4.94 -3.36
C GLN A 229 23.98 3.42 -3.50
N ALA A 230 22.90 2.85 -2.96
CA ALA A 230 22.65 1.42 -3.07
C ALA A 230 22.55 0.94 -4.54
N GLY A 231 22.09 1.82 -5.44
CA GLY A 231 22.04 1.54 -6.87
C GLY A 231 23.42 1.35 -7.48
N GLU A 232 24.38 2.23 -7.16
CA GLU A 232 25.77 2.17 -7.65
C GLU A 232 26.49 0.90 -7.14
N VAL A 233 26.31 0.58 -5.85
CA VAL A 233 26.88 -0.65 -5.27
C VAL A 233 26.31 -1.90 -5.96
N VAL A 234 25.00 -1.93 -6.23
CA VAL A 234 24.37 -3.03 -6.98
C VAL A 234 24.83 -3.05 -8.44
N GLY A 235 25.03 -1.89 -9.08
CA GLY A 235 25.62 -1.79 -10.42
C GLY A 235 27.02 -2.37 -10.49
N ALA A 236 27.86 -2.07 -9.48
CA ALA A 236 29.20 -2.68 -9.35
C ALA A 236 29.11 -4.19 -9.14
N LEU A 237 28.20 -4.67 -8.31
CA LEU A 237 27.93 -6.11 -8.12
C LEU A 237 27.57 -6.79 -9.46
N ARG A 238 26.68 -6.19 -10.26
CA ARG A 238 26.28 -6.68 -11.58
C ARG A 238 27.50 -6.77 -12.53
N ALA A 239 28.33 -5.73 -12.55
CA ALA A 239 29.56 -5.72 -13.35
C ALA A 239 30.51 -6.86 -12.93
N ARG A 240 30.67 -7.11 -11.62
CA ARG A 240 31.51 -8.21 -11.11
C ARG A 240 30.94 -9.59 -11.45
N LEU A 241 29.61 -9.75 -11.36
CA LEU A 241 28.92 -10.98 -11.77
C LEU A 241 29.12 -11.27 -13.27
N SER A 242 29.17 -10.23 -14.10
CA SER A 242 29.42 -10.34 -15.54
C SER A 242 30.91 -10.48 -15.91
N GLY A 243 31.81 -10.55 -14.93
CA GLY A 243 33.22 -10.77 -15.14
C GLY A 243 34.04 -9.51 -15.45
N PHE A 244 33.45 -8.32 -15.37
CA PHE A 244 34.20 -7.07 -15.60
C PHE A 244 35.16 -6.77 -14.45
N ARG A 245 36.34 -6.28 -14.78
CA ARG A 245 37.29 -5.77 -13.81
C ARG A 245 36.98 -4.30 -13.52
N LEU A 246 36.76 -3.99 -12.26
CA LEU A 246 36.62 -2.60 -11.80
C LEU A 246 37.98 -2.08 -11.32
N LYS A 247 38.28 -0.82 -11.65
CA LYS A 247 39.57 -0.16 -11.24
C LYS A 247 39.55 0.32 -9.79
N PRO A 248 38.45 0.94 -9.28
CA PRO A 248 38.40 1.39 -7.89
C PRO A 248 38.49 0.21 -6.91
N LEU A 249 39.14 0.43 -5.76
CA LEU A 249 39.18 -0.56 -4.66
C LEU A 249 37.92 -0.49 -3.76
N GLU A 250 37.17 0.56 -3.91
CA GLU A 250 35.88 0.75 -3.22
C GLU A 250 34.86 1.46 -4.12
N ILE A 251 33.59 1.25 -3.84
CA ILE A 251 32.45 1.93 -4.47
C ILE A 251 31.60 2.50 -3.35
N ASP A 252 31.49 3.83 -3.27
CA ASP A 252 30.67 4.55 -2.30
C ASP A 252 30.86 4.11 -0.83
N GLY A 253 32.13 3.86 -0.47
CA GLY A 253 32.54 3.42 0.87
C GLY A 253 32.40 1.92 1.11
N VAL A 254 32.02 1.13 0.09
CA VAL A 254 31.99 -0.34 0.15
C VAL A 254 33.23 -0.91 -0.53
N ALA A 255 34.03 -1.69 0.17
CA ALA A 255 35.23 -2.32 -0.40
C ALA A 255 34.86 -3.27 -1.55
N LEU A 256 35.63 -3.26 -2.63
CA LEU A 256 35.40 -4.14 -3.77
C LEU A 256 35.43 -5.64 -3.36
N ALA A 257 36.25 -5.98 -2.36
CA ALA A 257 36.29 -7.32 -1.80
C ALA A 257 34.96 -7.77 -1.18
N ASP A 258 34.23 -6.86 -0.54
CA ASP A 258 32.90 -7.16 0.04
C ASP A 258 31.87 -7.35 -1.08
N ILE A 259 31.96 -6.57 -2.16
CA ILE A 259 31.13 -6.74 -3.36
C ILE A 259 31.43 -8.10 -4.02
N ASP A 260 32.70 -8.50 -4.11
CA ASP A 260 33.09 -9.81 -4.64
C ASP A 260 32.59 -10.95 -3.75
N ALA A 261 32.64 -10.80 -2.43
CA ALA A 261 32.09 -11.77 -1.49
C ALA A 261 30.55 -11.90 -1.67
N LEU A 262 29.84 -10.80 -1.86
CA LEU A 262 28.40 -10.82 -2.15
C LEU A 262 28.12 -11.47 -3.51
N ALA A 263 28.96 -11.25 -4.53
CA ALA A 263 28.82 -11.91 -5.83
C ALA A 263 28.90 -13.44 -5.70
N GLU A 264 29.80 -13.97 -4.86
CA GLU A 264 29.91 -15.40 -4.57
C GLU A 264 28.67 -15.94 -3.83
N LEU A 265 28.12 -15.17 -2.88
CA LEU A 265 26.85 -15.54 -2.23
C LEU A 265 25.72 -15.59 -3.25
N CYS A 266 25.61 -14.63 -4.14
CA CYS A 266 24.61 -14.59 -5.21
C CYS A 266 24.72 -15.81 -6.14
N ARG A 267 25.92 -16.21 -6.54
CA ARG A 267 26.13 -17.41 -7.39
C ARG A 267 25.75 -18.72 -6.70
N LYS A 268 25.89 -18.80 -5.38
CA LYS A 268 25.58 -20.00 -4.57
C LYS A 268 24.12 -20.09 -4.15
N ALA A 269 23.38 -18.98 -4.17
CA ALA A 269 21.99 -18.92 -3.75
C ALA A 269 21.12 -19.82 -4.61
N LYS A 270 20.24 -20.59 -3.99
CA LYS A 270 19.23 -21.40 -4.68
C LYS A 270 17.98 -20.61 -5.01
N TYR A 271 17.61 -19.68 -4.13
CA TYR A 271 16.50 -18.73 -4.33
C TYR A 271 16.84 -17.40 -3.61
N GLY A 272 17.41 -16.48 -4.35
CA GLY A 272 17.71 -15.16 -3.84
C GLY A 272 16.55 -14.18 -4.03
N VAL A 273 16.38 -13.26 -3.09
CA VAL A 273 15.36 -12.21 -3.19
C VAL A 273 16.01 -10.84 -2.93
N VAL A 274 15.84 -9.93 -3.88
CA VAL A 274 16.18 -8.51 -3.69
C VAL A 274 14.96 -7.78 -3.21
N VAL A 275 15.04 -7.19 -2.03
CA VAL A 275 13.94 -6.49 -1.36
C VAL A 275 14.24 -4.99 -1.34
N TRP A 276 13.28 -4.18 -1.76
CA TRP A 276 13.34 -2.73 -1.63
C TRP A 276 11.97 -2.17 -1.28
N ALA A 277 11.93 -0.96 -0.76
CA ALA A 277 10.70 -0.26 -0.45
C ALA A 277 10.72 1.13 -1.10
N PRO A 278 9.93 1.37 -2.17
CA PRO A 278 9.91 2.64 -2.87
C PRO A 278 9.72 3.88 -1.99
N PRO A 279 8.94 3.84 -0.90
CA PRO A 279 8.84 4.97 0.02
C PRO A 279 10.15 5.35 0.73
N SER A 280 11.09 4.41 0.88
CA SER A 280 12.42 4.68 1.44
C SER A 280 13.40 5.27 0.43
N LEU A 281 13.12 5.14 -0.86
CA LEU A 281 13.97 5.63 -1.95
C LEU A 281 13.58 7.06 -2.32
N ASP A 282 13.55 7.97 -1.33
CA ASP A 282 13.07 9.35 -1.52
C ASP A 282 14.22 10.30 -1.85
N PHE A 283 14.77 10.13 -3.05
CA PHE A 283 15.83 10.95 -3.62
C PHE A 283 15.67 11.08 -5.15
N PRO A 284 16.28 12.10 -5.77
CA PRO A 284 16.18 12.29 -7.22
C PRO A 284 16.65 11.07 -8.00
N HIS A 285 15.89 10.71 -9.04
CA HIS A 285 16.22 9.58 -9.95
C HIS A 285 16.32 8.21 -9.26
N ALA A 286 15.57 8.01 -8.17
CA ALA A 286 15.55 6.75 -7.43
C ALA A 286 15.07 5.55 -8.29
N GLU A 287 14.35 5.80 -9.38
CA GLU A 287 14.02 4.78 -10.38
C GLU A 287 15.24 4.10 -10.97
N LEU A 288 16.39 4.81 -11.10
CA LEU A 288 17.64 4.21 -11.60
C LEU A 288 18.22 3.19 -10.59
N ALA A 289 18.05 3.41 -9.29
CA ALA A 289 18.40 2.41 -8.30
C ALA A 289 17.51 1.16 -8.42
N VAL A 290 16.20 1.36 -8.62
CA VAL A 290 15.26 0.25 -8.88
C VAL A 290 15.66 -0.51 -10.14
N GLU A 291 16.08 0.17 -11.19
CA GLU A 291 16.59 -0.46 -12.42
C GLU A 291 17.81 -1.34 -12.13
N GLN A 292 18.77 -0.90 -11.29
CA GLN A 292 19.89 -1.72 -10.89
C GLN A 292 19.45 -2.95 -10.08
N PHE A 293 18.50 -2.81 -9.17
CA PHE A 293 17.95 -3.93 -8.38
C PHE A 293 17.28 -4.98 -9.28
N THR A 294 16.45 -4.54 -10.19
CA THR A 294 15.74 -5.42 -11.12
C THR A 294 16.68 -6.00 -12.18
N GLY A 295 17.68 -5.24 -12.61
CA GLY A 295 18.75 -5.71 -13.48
C GLY A 295 19.58 -6.82 -12.83
N LEU A 296 19.90 -6.71 -11.53
CA LEU A 296 20.58 -7.79 -10.78
C LEU A 296 19.73 -9.08 -10.79
N VAL A 297 18.41 -8.95 -10.54
CA VAL A 297 17.48 -10.09 -10.63
C VAL A 297 17.53 -10.73 -12.01
N LYS A 298 17.48 -9.93 -13.08
CA LYS A 298 17.53 -10.42 -14.47
C LYS A 298 18.84 -11.14 -14.77
N ASP A 299 19.98 -10.54 -14.38
CA ASP A 299 21.29 -11.11 -14.67
C ASP A 299 21.49 -12.46 -13.96
N LEU A 300 21.08 -12.56 -12.69
CA LEU A 300 21.21 -13.80 -11.90
C LEU A 300 20.27 -14.91 -12.35
N ASN A 301 19.10 -14.60 -12.90
CA ASN A 301 18.17 -15.63 -13.43
C ASN A 301 18.72 -16.36 -14.67
N GLN A 302 19.88 -16.01 -15.21
CA GLN A 302 20.57 -16.79 -16.24
C GLN A 302 21.19 -18.07 -15.67
N THR A 303 21.57 -18.09 -14.41
CA THR A 303 22.32 -19.19 -13.80
C THR A 303 21.71 -19.74 -12.52
N THR A 304 20.91 -18.97 -11.81
CA THR A 304 20.25 -19.38 -10.56
C THR A 304 18.80 -18.84 -10.52
N ARG A 305 18.16 -18.81 -9.36
CA ARG A 305 16.82 -18.25 -9.17
C ARG A 305 16.90 -17.00 -8.32
N PHE A 306 16.50 -15.88 -8.91
CA PHE A 306 16.37 -14.61 -8.19
C PHE A 306 15.05 -13.95 -8.51
N ALA A 307 14.51 -13.21 -7.54
CA ALA A 307 13.30 -12.43 -7.73
C ALA A 307 13.37 -11.10 -6.97
N GLY A 308 12.63 -10.11 -7.44
CA GLY A 308 12.47 -8.82 -6.78
C GLY A 308 11.22 -8.82 -5.90
N LEU A 309 11.30 -8.24 -4.72
CA LEU A 309 10.16 -8.00 -3.83
C LEU A 309 10.10 -6.52 -3.46
N ALA A 310 9.23 -5.79 -4.14
CA ALA A 310 8.97 -4.39 -3.82
C ALA A 310 7.96 -4.30 -2.66
N LEU A 311 8.32 -3.60 -1.59
CA LEU A 311 7.48 -3.41 -0.40
C LEU A 311 6.93 -1.99 -0.34
N GLY A 312 5.61 -1.87 -0.14
CA GLY A 312 4.89 -0.60 -0.07
C GLY A 312 3.52 -0.82 0.54
N GLY A 313 2.48 -0.22 -0.04
CA GLY A 313 1.08 -0.55 0.28
C GLY A 313 0.50 0.14 1.51
N ALA A 314 1.19 1.14 2.08
CA ALA A 314 0.58 2.00 3.08
C ALA A 314 -0.62 2.74 2.47
N GLU A 315 -1.58 3.10 3.32
CA GLU A 315 -2.77 3.86 2.94
C GLU A 315 -3.54 3.26 1.75
N GLY A 316 -3.56 1.92 1.62
CA GLY A 316 -4.27 1.26 0.53
C GLY A 316 -3.68 1.49 -0.88
N SER A 317 -2.44 1.99 -0.99
CA SER A 317 -1.86 2.40 -2.28
C SER A 317 -1.76 1.28 -3.32
N ILE A 318 -1.52 0.03 -2.90
CA ILE A 318 -1.55 -1.14 -3.81
C ILE A 318 -2.99 -1.42 -4.27
N THR A 319 -3.96 -1.30 -3.36
CA THR A 319 -5.39 -1.47 -3.69
C THR A 319 -5.83 -0.44 -4.72
N ALA A 320 -5.47 0.83 -4.52
CA ALA A 320 -5.80 1.91 -5.46
C ALA A 320 -5.20 1.64 -6.85
N GLY A 321 -3.92 1.27 -6.93
CA GLY A 321 -3.26 0.93 -8.20
C GLY A 321 -3.87 -0.29 -8.88
N ALA A 322 -4.19 -1.35 -8.12
CA ALA A 322 -4.81 -2.56 -8.63
C ALA A 322 -6.20 -2.28 -9.21
N VAL A 323 -7.08 -1.61 -8.44
CA VAL A 323 -8.45 -1.29 -8.90
C VAL A 323 -8.42 -0.36 -10.11
N SER A 324 -7.55 0.67 -10.10
CA SER A 324 -7.36 1.54 -11.27
C SER A 324 -6.98 0.72 -12.50
N THR A 325 -6.03 -0.22 -12.37
CA THR A 325 -5.61 -1.09 -13.47
C THR A 325 -6.74 -2.00 -13.95
N TRP A 326 -7.54 -2.58 -13.06
CA TRP A 326 -8.66 -3.46 -13.43
C TRP A 326 -9.74 -2.73 -14.21
N GLN A 327 -10.00 -1.46 -13.90
CA GLN A 327 -11.10 -0.70 -14.50
C GLN A 327 -10.68 0.18 -15.69
N SER A 328 -9.43 0.66 -15.73
CA SER A 328 -8.97 1.56 -16.79
C SER A 328 -7.86 0.96 -17.68
N GLY A 329 -7.19 -0.11 -17.23
CA GLY A 329 -5.98 -0.64 -17.85
C GLY A 329 -4.69 0.05 -17.38
N TYR A 330 -4.78 1.08 -16.51
CA TYR A 330 -3.64 1.91 -16.08
C TYR A 330 -3.52 2.02 -14.55
N PRO A 331 -2.28 2.04 -14.01
CA PRO A 331 -2.06 2.06 -12.58
C PRO A 331 -2.03 3.50 -12.04
N LEU A 332 -3.19 4.13 -11.81
CA LEU A 332 -3.29 5.53 -11.36
C LEU A 332 -2.84 6.56 -12.41
N ARG A 333 -2.87 7.87 -12.06
CA ARG A 333 -2.56 8.99 -12.98
C ARG A 333 -3.33 8.86 -14.28
N VAL A 334 -4.64 8.65 -14.12
CA VAL A 334 -5.61 8.46 -15.18
C VAL A 334 -6.54 9.67 -15.24
N SER A 335 -6.75 10.20 -16.43
CA SER A 335 -7.70 11.26 -16.74
C SER A 335 -8.90 10.70 -17.49
N TYR A 336 -10.09 11.13 -17.12
CA TYR A 336 -11.34 10.86 -17.85
C TYR A 336 -11.88 12.09 -18.59
N ALA A 337 -11.11 13.19 -18.64
CA ALA A 337 -11.55 14.46 -19.25
C ALA A 337 -11.91 14.34 -20.74
N SER A 338 -11.37 13.36 -21.45
CA SER A 338 -11.69 13.09 -22.86
C SER A 338 -12.90 12.16 -23.06
N GLY A 339 -13.54 11.68 -21.99
CA GLY A 339 -14.60 10.66 -22.02
C GLY A 339 -14.10 9.22 -22.12
N ALA A 340 -12.79 9.00 -22.10
CA ALA A 340 -12.14 7.70 -22.03
C ALA A 340 -10.91 7.79 -21.13
N PRO A 341 -10.45 6.67 -20.52
CA PRO A 341 -9.26 6.69 -19.70
C PRO A 341 -8.03 7.04 -20.53
N ASP A 342 -7.37 8.12 -20.16
CA ASP A 342 -6.09 8.58 -20.70
C ASP A 342 -5.03 8.54 -19.59
N TYR A 343 -3.83 8.07 -19.91
CA TYR A 343 -2.78 7.81 -18.96
C TYR A 343 -1.52 8.58 -19.28
N ASP A 344 -1.07 9.38 -18.31
CA ASP A 344 0.24 10.02 -18.39
C ASP A 344 0.85 10.11 -16.97
N PRO A 345 1.98 9.40 -16.71
CA PRO A 345 2.60 9.32 -15.40
C PRO A 345 3.16 10.63 -14.88
N TYR A 346 3.39 11.61 -15.73
CA TYR A 346 3.86 12.94 -15.35
C TYR A 346 2.70 13.95 -15.32
N ARG A 347 1.95 14.02 -16.44
CA ARG A 347 0.90 15.03 -16.64
C ARG A 347 -0.20 14.94 -15.57
N TYR A 348 -0.63 13.74 -15.21
CA TYR A 348 -1.74 13.51 -14.29
C TYR A 348 -1.31 13.24 -12.84
N ALA A 349 -0.09 13.63 -12.47
CA ALA A 349 0.36 13.65 -11.10
C ALA A 349 -0.30 14.81 -10.34
N ILE A 350 -1.25 14.51 -9.44
CA ILE A 350 -2.04 15.54 -8.73
C ILE A 350 -1.14 16.53 -7.97
N GLY A 351 -0.04 16.05 -7.36
CA GLY A 351 0.91 16.92 -6.68
C GLY A 351 1.53 17.98 -7.59
N ARG A 352 1.85 17.64 -8.86
CA ARG A 352 2.31 18.57 -9.87
C ARG A 352 1.17 19.53 -10.28
N MET A 353 0.01 18.97 -10.61
CA MET A 353 -1.14 19.75 -11.08
C MET A 353 -1.54 20.83 -10.09
N LEU A 354 -1.58 20.51 -8.80
CA LEU A 354 -1.88 21.49 -7.75
C LEU A 354 -0.82 22.61 -7.65
N ARG A 355 0.48 22.27 -7.84
CA ARG A 355 1.55 23.30 -7.84
C ARG A 355 1.48 24.21 -9.06
N GLU A 356 1.06 23.70 -10.20
CA GLU A 356 0.97 24.43 -11.47
C GLU A 356 -0.40 25.10 -11.67
N GLY A 357 -1.32 24.96 -10.68
CA GLY A 357 -2.65 25.59 -10.74
C GLY A 357 -3.60 24.92 -11.74
N GLU A 358 -3.34 23.67 -12.09
CA GLU A 358 -4.23 22.84 -12.91
C GLU A 358 -5.28 22.17 -12.02
N GLY A 359 -6.53 22.12 -12.50
CA GLY A 359 -7.66 21.63 -11.73
C GLY A 359 -8.33 22.70 -10.87
N ASP A 360 -9.62 22.54 -10.62
CA ASP A 360 -10.49 23.53 -9.99
C ASP A 360 -11.26 23.00 -8.77
N LEU A 361 -11.16 21.70 -8.47
CA LEU A 361 -11.71 21.02 -7.30
C LEU A 361 -10.82 19.86 -6.87
N LEU A 362 -10.57 19.73 -5.56
CA LEU A 362 -9.90 18.56 -5.00
C LEU A 362 -10.90 17.70 -4.19
N VAL A 363 -11.04 16.43 -4.53
CA VAL A 363 -11.76 15.43 -3.75
C VAL A 363 -10.73 14.52 -3.09
N TRP A 364 -10.65 14.55 -1.77
CA TRP A 364 -9.63 13.84 -0.99
C TRP A 364 -10.23 12.74 -0.15
N ILE A 365 -9.78 11.50 -0.36
CA ILE A 365 -10.26 10.33 0.36
C ILE A 365 -9.15 9.78 1.29
N ALA A 366 -9.39 9.78 2.60
CA ALA A 366 -8.45 9.35 3.63
C ALA A 366 -9.17 8.57 4.76
N SER A 367 -9.64 7.35 4.46
CA SER A 367 -10.42 6.54 5.41
C SER A 367 -9.59 5.63 6.30
N ILE A 368 -8.28 5.46 6.05
CA ILE A 368 -7.43 4.49 6.78
C ILE A 368 -6.70 5.17 7.95
N SER A 369 -5.93 6.23 7.68
CA SER A 369 -5.15 6.94 8.69
C SER A 369 -5.55 8.41 8.80
N PRO A 370 -5.53 9.00 10.00
CA PRO A 370 -5.74 10.44 10.19
C PRO A 370 -4.52 11.28 9.76
N ASP A 371 -3.39 10.65 9.45
CA ASP A 371 -2.15 11.34 9.09
C ASP A 371 -2.08 11.70 7.61
N LEU A 372 -2.98 11.15 6.77
CA LEU A 372 -3.01 11.43 5.34
C LEU A 372 -3.78 12.70 5.02
N SER A 373 -3.24 13.82 5.42
CA SER A 373 -3.82 15.15 5.19
C SER A 373 -3.88 15.53 3.71
N PRO A 374 -4.94 16.25 3.26
CA PRO A 374 -4.92 16.83 1.94
C PRO A 374 -3.80 17.87 1.83
N PRO A 375 -3.16 18.02 0.66
CA PRO A 375 -2.15 19.04 0.44
C PRO A 375 -2.77 20.45 0.56
N ALA A 376 -1.97 21.41 0.99
CA ALA A 376 -2.39 22.81 1.01
C ALA A 376 -2.68 23.29 -0.42
N THR A 377 -3.89 23.81 -0.65
CA THR A 377 -4.33 24.30 -1.95
C THR A 377 -5.30 25.49 -1.83
N GLN A 378 -5.42 26.28 -2.89
CA GLN A 378 -6.37 27.38 -2.97
C GLN A 378 -7.73 26.96 -3.56
N ILE A 379 -7.77 25.86 -4.31
CA ILE A 379 -9.02 25.35 -4.88
C ILE A 379 -9.94 24.77 -3.79
N PRO A 380 -11.26 24.78 -3.99
CA PRO A 380 -12.20 24.11 -3.08
C PRO A 380 -11.82 22.65 -2.87
N THR A 381 -12.00 22.16 -1.64
CA THR A 381 -11.67 20.78 -1.30
C THR A 381 -12.87 20.08 -0.66
N ILE A 382 -13.20 18.88 -1.13
CA ILE A 382 -14.13 17.95 -0.51
C ILE A 382 -13.27 16.87 0.16
N VAL A 383 -13.51 16.62 1.45
CA VAL A 383 -12.74 15.60 2.21
C VAL A 383 -13.68 14.53 2.73
N LEU A 384 -13.43 13.28 2.33
CA LEU A 384 -13.97 12.07 2.95
C LEU A 384 -12.87 11.48 3.83
N GLY A 385 -12.92 11.69 5.13
CA GLY A 385 -11.81 11.35 6.02
C GLY A 385 -12.23 10.64 7.29
N THR A 386 -11.36 9.76 7.81
CA THR A 386 -11.58 9.19 9.14
C THR A 386 -11.54 10.28 10.21
N PRO A 387 -12.36 10.22 11.27
CA PRO A 387 -12.33 11.22 12.34
C PRO A 387 -10.92 11.42 12.92
N GLY A 388 -10.57 12.69 13.18
CA GLY A 388 -9.24 13.06 13.65
C GLY A 388 -8.23 13.36 12.54
N LEU A 389 -8.66 13.34 11.27
CA LEU A 389 -7.81 13.78 10.16
C LEU A 389 -7.34 15.23 10.38
N VAL A 390 -6.03 15.43 10.27
CA VAL A 390 -5.44 16.77 10.42
C VAL A 390 -5.71 17.59 9.16
N LEU A 391 -6.31 18.76 9.32
CA LEU A 391 -6.66 19.65 8.22
C LEU A 391 -5.97 21.00 8.41
N ALA A 392 -5.11 21.39 7.45
CA ALA A 392 -4.44 22.69 7.48
C ALA A 392 -5.41 23.85 7.23
N LYS A 393 -6.49 23.60 6.50
CA LYS A 393 -7.56 24.56 6.16
C LYS A 393 -8.90 23.84 6.19
N ALA A 394 -9.95 24.52 6.64
CA ALA A 394 -11.31 23.97 6.58
C ALA A 394 -11.70 23.70 5.11
N PRO A 395 -12.12 22.47 4.77
CA PRO A 395 -12.57 22.14 3.42
C PRO A 395 -13.94 22.75 3.13
N ALA A 396 -14.31 22.84 1.86
CA ALA A 396 -15.66 23.24 1.46
C ALA A 396 -16.72 22.25 1.98
N VAL A 397 -16.39 20.95 1.92
CA VAL A 397 -17.21 19.86 2.46
C VAL A 397 -16.32 18.87 3.20
N LEU A 398 -16.71 18.48 4.42
CA LEU A 398 -16.12 17.41 5.19
C LEU A 398 -17.18 16.34 5.46
N ILE A 399 -16.88 15.09 5.13
CA ILE A 399 -17.73 13.95 5.45
C ILE A 399 -16.90 12.91 6.20
N PRO A 400 -17.17 12.67 7.49
CA PRO A 400 -16.52 11.61 8.24
C PRO A 400 -16.93 10.24 7.68
N VAL A 401 -15.92 9.37 7.46
CA VAL A 401 -16.10 8.01 6.95
C VAL A 401 -15.40 7.00 7.82
N GLY A 402 -15.91 5.76 7.82
CA GLY A 402 -15.34 4.64 8.56
C GLY A 402 -14.03 4.13 7.99
N THR A 403 -13.21 3.51 8.85
CA THR A 403 -11.99 2.83 8.46
C THR A 403 -12.32 1.38 8.09
N PRO A 404 -12.01 0.92 6.85
CA PRO A 404 -12.26 -0.46 6.46
C PRO A 404 -11.47 -1.43 7.34
N GLY A 405 -12.11 -2.53 7.76
CA GLY A 405 -11.53 -3.50 8.68
C GLY A 405 -11.55 -3.10 10.16
N VAL A 406 -12.22 -1.99 10.47
CA VAL A 406 -12.37 -1.48 11.84
C VAL A 406 -13.81 -1.04 12.09
N ASP A 407 -14.34 -0.14 11.29
CA ASP A 407 -15.69 0.42 11.43
C ASP A 407 -16.72 -0.26 10.50
N HIS A 408 -16.22 -0.90 9.45
CA HIS A 408 -17.01 -1.69 8.49
C HIS A 408 -16.15 -2.77 7.83
N ALA A 409 -16.77 -3.78 7.26
CA ALA A 409 -16.10 -4.77 6.43
C ALA A 409 -15.55 -4.13 5.13
N GLY A 410 -14.53 -4.75 4.52
CA GLY A 410 -13.96 -4.28 3.27
C GLY A 410 -12.98 -5.28 2.68
N ARG A 411 -12.15 -4.83 1.75
CA ARG A 411 -11.07 -5.64 1.14
C ARG A 411 -9.87 -4.77 0.81
N LEU A 412 -8.67 -5.30 1.04
CA LEU A 412 -7.43 -4.68 0.59
C LEU A 412 -6.56 -5.68 -0.18
N VAL A 413 -5.86 -5.17 -1.18
CA VAL A 413 -4.86 -5.93 -1.94
C VAL A 413 -3.53 -5.88 -1.20
N ARG A 414 -2.92 -7.05 -0.96
CA ARG A 414 -1.65 -7.18 -0.24
C ARG A 414 -0.48 -6.64 -1.07
N VAL A 415 0.60 -6.23 -0.40
CA VAL A 415 1.76 -5.56 -1.00
C VAL A 415 2.41 -6.33 -2.16
N ASP A 416 2.34 -7.65 -2.16
CA ASP A 416 2.83 -8.50 -3.26
C ASP A 416 1.85 -8.65 -4.43
N ASN A 417 0.71 -7.96 -4.39
CA ASN A 417 -0.32 -7.92 -5.42
C ASN A 417 -0.88 -9.29 -5.84
N VAL A 418 -0.81 -10.29 -4.96
CA VAL A 418 -1.24 -11.67 -5.26
C VAL A 418 -2.62 -11.97 -4.70
N VAL A 419 -2.96 -11.42 -3.55
CA VAL A 419 -4.22 -11.70 -2.87
C VAL A 419 -4.93 -10.41 -2.46
N SER A 420 -6.25 -10.45 -2.54
CA SER A 420 -7.15 -9.50 -1.90
C SER A 420 -7.70 -10.13 -0.63
N LEU A 421 -7.41 -9.54 0.52
CA LEU A 421 -7.81 -10.07 1.82
C LEU A 421 -9.09 -9.37 2.32
N PRO A 422 -10.07 -10.15 2.81
CA PRO A 422 -11.25 -9.60 3.45
C PRO A 422 -10.90 -8.99 4.80
N LEU A 423 -11.49 -7.84 5.07
CA LEU A 423 -11.39 -7.12 6.34
C LEU A 423 -12.70 -7.29 7.11
N LYS A 424 -12.60 -7.56 8.41
CA LYS A 424 -13.75 -7.75 9.27
C LYS A 424 -14.31 -6.41 9.75
N ASP A 425 -15.62 -6.32 9.90
CA ASP A 425 -16.26 -5.27 10.68
C ASP A 425 -16.07 -5.56 12.17
N LEU A 426 -15.39 -4.67 12.87
CA LEU A 426 -15.21 -4.78 14.33
C LEU A 426 -16.17 -3.88 15.10
N GLY A 427 -16.95 -3.06 14.39
CA GLY A 427 -17.99 -2.22 14.97
C GLY A 427 -17.51 -1.19 15.98
N ARG A 428 -16.34 -0.55 15.71
CA ARG A 428 -15.79 0.50 16.58
C ARG A 428 -16.69 1.74 16.60
N ALA A 429 -17.20 2.15 15.44
CA ALA A 429 -18.05 3.32 15.28
C ALA A 429 -19.08 3.13 14.16
N GLU A 430 -20.22 3.81 14.26
CA GLU A 430 -21.24 3.87 13.21
C GLU A 430 -20.93 5.00 12.23
N LEU A 431 -19.99 4.75 11.32
CA LEU A 431 -19.57 5.68 10.27
C LEU A 431 -19.83 5.03 8.90
N PRO A 432 -20.30 5.82 7.90
CA PRO A 432 -20.55 5.27 6.58
C PRO A 432 -19.23 4.87 5.91
N PRO A 433 -19.19 3.77 5.12
CA PRO A 433 -18.10 3.47 4.22
C PRO A 433 -17.88 4.60 3.20
N ALA A 434 -16.64 4.85 2.82
CA ALA A 434 -16.33 5.83 1.76
C ALA A 434 -17.03 5.48 0.44
N ALA A 435 -17.18 4.18 0.13
CA ALA A 435 -17.90 3.69 -1.04
C ALA A 435 -19.36 4.18 -1.10
N ASP A 436 -20.09 4.06 0.02
CA ASP A 436 -21.50 4.44 0.08
C ASP A 436 -21.69 5.96 -0.07
N VAL A 437 -20.79 6.73 0.54
CA VAL A 437 -20.81 8.20 0.42
C VAL A 437 -20.52 8.63 -1.02
N LEU A 438 -19.51 8.04 -1.67
CA LEU A 438 -19.15 8.34 -3.06
C LEU A 438 -20.25 7.94 -4.03
N ALA A 439 -20.87 6.77 -3.85
CA ALA A 439 -22.01 6.34 -4.65
C ALA A 439 -23.25 7.27 -4.47
N ALA A 440 -23.49 7.74 -3.23
CA ALA A 440 -24.56 8.70 -2.99
C ALA A 440 -24.27 10.09 -3.60
N ILE A 441 -23.01 10.51 -3.64
CA ILE A 441 -22.59 11.74 -4.36
C ILE A 441 -22.80 11.55 -5.85
N GLU A 442 -22.38 10.42 -6.43
CA GLU A 442 -22.56 10.10 -7.84
C GLU A 442 -24.05 10.09 -8.25
N ALA A 443 -24.89 9.49 -7.43
CA ALA A 443 -26.35 9.46 -7.67
C ALA A 443 -27.01 10.84 -7.61
N ALA A 444 -26.39 11.81 -6.95
CA ALA A 444 -26.88 13.19 -6.81
C ALA A 444 -26.33 14.17 -7.90
N LEU A 445 -25.43 13.70 -8.78
CA LEU A 445 -24.97 14.41 -10.00
C LEU A 445 -26.00 14.29 -11.12
#